data_b014490b27a8de66529d0c125064b637
#
_entry.id   b014490b27a8de66529d0c125064b637
#
_cell.length_a   1.000
_cell.length_b   1.000
_cell.length_c   1.000
_cell.angle_alpha   90.00
_cell.angle_beta   90.00
_cell.angle_gamma   90.00
#
_symmetry.space_group_name_H-M   'P 1'
#
loop_
_entity.id
_entity.type
_entity.pdbx_description
1 polymer ?
#
loop_
_entity_poly.entity_id
_entity_poly.type
_entity_poly.pdbx_seq_one_letter_code
_entity_poly.pdbx_strand_id
1 'polypeptide(L)'
;MKLHELVTTSRQVAATSGRHAKIDLLAALLQRAAADEIETAIAALSGSLRQGRIGVGYAALRAARPERPADRPTLDLITVDAALEQVAQTRGLGSAAAKDRLLRELFARATEEEQDFLLRLLIGELRQGALEGLMVAAVARATALDPDGVRRAAMLAGGLGPVARAALTDGAAGLARFSLKLFRPLQPMLAQAADDVVTALAQLGEAAFEYKLDGARIQVHRAGDEVRVFSRQLNDVTVAVPEVVEAARRLPLRDAILDGEAIALQPDGTPLPFQVTMRRFGRKLDVERLRAELPLSALFFDVLYADGTVLLGEPYTARFAVLERVVPPEGRVPRIVTRDALLAGRFFEQAIAAGHEGLMAKALGTRYDAGARGAAWLKVKPAHTLDLVVLAAEWGHGRRRGRLSNLHLGARDPDTGGFVMLGKTFKGMTDELLAWQTTRLLALEHARDDHTVYVRPELVVEVAFNDVQASPQYPGGVALRFARVVRYRPDKRADEADTIATVLRTGHARDA
;
A
#
# COMPACT_ATOMS: atom_id res chain seq x y z
N MET A 1 -18.24 -18.50 18.72
CA MET A 1 -18.27 -18.80 17.25
C MET A 1 -17.23 -19.84 16.92
N LYS A 2 -17.58 -20.86 16.15
CA LYS A 2 -16.58 -21.80 15.64
C LYS A 2 -15.78 -21.19 14.49
N LEU A 3 -14.49 -21.54 14.38
CA LEU A 3 -13.63 -21.14 13.26
C LEU A 3 -14.27 -21.52 11.92
N HIS A 4 -14.88 -22.70 11.84
CA HIS A 4 -15.57 -23.21 10.65
C HIS A 4 -16.66 -22.26 10.10
N GLU A 5 -17.39 -21.57 10.97
CA GLU A 5 -18.41 -20.60 10.55
C GLU A 5 -17.79 -19.41 9.83
N LEU A 6 -16.67 -18.92 10.35
CA LEU A 6 -15.90 -17.85 9.73
C LEU A 6 -15.27 -18.30 8.40
N VAL A 7 -14.71 -19.51 8.33
CA VAL A 7 -14.16 -20.12 7.12
C VAL A 7 -15.22 -20.28 6.04
N THR A 8 -16.41 -20.78 6.41
CA THR A 8 -17.55 -20.95 5.50
C THR A 8 -17.98 -19.59 4.92
N THR A 9 -18.14 -18.57 5.78
CA THR A 9 -18.49 -17.21 5.33
C THR A 9 -17.40 -16.63 4.41
N SER A 10 -16.12 -16.81 4.75
CA SER A 10 -15.00 -16.38 3.92
C SER A 10 -15.04 -16.98 2.51
N ARG A 11 -15.36 -18.29 2.40
CA ARG A 11 -15.51 -18.99 1.10
C ARG A 11 -16.71 -18.48 0.32
N GLN A 12 -17.87 -18.28 0.99
CA GLN A 12 -19.06 -17.71 0.35
C GLN A 12 -18.78 -16.30 -0.20
N VAL A 13 -18.10 -15.44 0.57
CA VAL A 13 -17.69 -14.11 0.12
C VAL A 13 -16.74 -14.18 -1.08
N ALA A 14 -15.79 -15.11 -1.07
CA ALA A 14 -14.89 -15.31 -2.21
C ALA A 14 -15.62 -15.77 -3.48
N ALA A 15 -16.62 -16.64 -3.35
CA ALA A 15 -17.42 -17.16 -4.45
C ALA A 15 -18.47 -16.17 -4.97
N THR A 16 -18.78 -15.11 -4.21
CA THR A 16 -19.82 -14.13 -4.56
C THR A 16 -19.22 -12.99 -5.38
N SER A 17 -19.83 -12.61 -6.51
CA SER A 17 -19.39 -11.45 -7.32
C SER A 17 -20.05 -10.13 -6.88
N GLY A 18 -21.28 -10.19 -6.38
CA GLY A 18 -22.08 -9.02 -6.01
C GLY A 18 -21.61 -8.33 -4.74
N ARG A 19 -21.33 -7.01 -4.79
CA ARG A 19 -20.89 -6.22 -3.63
C ARG A 19 -21.87 -6.29 -2.46
N HIS A 20 -23.17 -6.10 -2.71
CA HIS A 20 -24.20 -6.10 -1.66
C HIS A 20 -24.35 -7.48 -0.99
N ALA A 21 -24.35 -8.54 -1.79
CA ALA A 21 -24.43 -9.91 -1.28
C ALA A 21 -23.22 -10.25 -0.38
N LYS A 22 -22.01 -9.77 -0.72
CA LYS A 22 -20.85 -9.90 0.17
C LYS A 22 -21.04 -9.17 1.50
N ILE A 23 -21.57 -7.95 1.45
CA ILE A 23 -21.86 -7.14 2.64
C ILE A 23 -22.88 -7.87 3.54
N ASP A 24 -23.92 -8.43 2.97
CA ASP A 24 -24.96 -9.14 3.73
C ASP A 24 -24.41 -10.41 4.41
N LEU A 25 -23.58 -11.20 3.72
CA LEU A 25 -22.90 -12.37 4.30
C LEU A 25 -22.00 -11.99 5.49
N LEU A 26 -21.21 -10.95 5.34
CA LEU A 26 -20.30 -10.45 6.39
C LEU A 26 -21.09 -9.89 7.57
N ALA A 27 -22.14 -9.09 7.30
CA ALA A 27 -23.00 -8.52 8.34
C ALA A 27 -23.72 -9.61 9.15
N ALA A 28 -24.26 -10.64 8.50
CA ALA A 28 -24.92 -11.76 9.16
C ALA A 28 -23.95 -12.55 10.08
N LEU A 29 -22.69 -12.70 9.70
CA LEU A 29 -21.68 -13.31 10.57
C LEU A 29 -21.40 -12.43 11.79
N LEU A 30 -21.18 -11.12 11.58
CA LEU A 30 -20.84 -10.18 12.64
C LEU A 30 -21.95 -10.05 13.68
N GLN A 31 -23.24 -10.13 13.26
CA GLN A 31 -24.38 -10.11 14.17
C GLN A 31 -24.45 -11.32 15.12
N ARG A 32 -23.81 -12.44 14.75
CA ARG A 32 -23.77 -13.66 15.58
C ARG A 32 -22.50 -13.76 16.45
N ALA A 33 -21.51 -12.90 16.19
CA ALA A 33 -20.26 -12.90 16.93
C ALA A 33 -20.46 -12.35 18.36
N ALA A 34 -19.87 -13.02 19.34
CA ALA A 34 -19.80 -12.49 20.69
C ALA A 34 -18.87 -11.27 20.75
N ALA A 35 -19.05 -10.40 21.74
CA ALA A 35 -18.33 -9.13 21.84
C ALA A 35 -16.80 -9.27 21.83
N ASP A 36 -16.27 -10.34 22.41
CA ASP A 36 -14.85 -10.66 22.46
C ASP A 36 -14.29 -11.32 21.18
N GLU A 37 -15.19 -11.81 20.31
CA GLU A 37 -14.84 -12.43 19.03
C GLU A 37 -14.75 -11.42 17.88
N ILE A 38 -15.45 -10.27 18.00
CA ILE A 38 -15.66 -9.33 16.90
C ILE A 38 -14.32 -8.83 16.33
N GLU A 39 -13.38 -8.43 17.17
CA GLU A 39 -12.11 -7.87 16.69
C GLU A 39 -11.29 -8.90 15.92
N THR A 40 -11.28 -10.15 16.40
CA THR A 40 -10.61 -11.26 15.72
C THR A 40 -11.30 -11.63 14.41
N ALA A 41 -12.64 -11.65 14.39
CA ALA A 41 -13.43 -11.91 13.18
C ALA A 41 -13.18 -10.82 12.11
N ILE A 42 -13.18 -9.53 12.50
CA ILE A 42 -12.87 -8.41 11.61
C ILE A 42 -11.46 -8.53 11.03
N ALA A 43 -10.45 -8.81 11.87
CA ALA A 43 -9.07 -8.97 11.41
C ALA A 43 -8.95 -10.13 10.41
N ALA A 44 -9.43 -11.31 10.78
CA ALA A 44 -9.35 -12.51 9.95
C ALA A 44 -10.08 -12.35 8.61
N LEU A 45 -11.30 -11.78 8.61
CA LEU A 45 -12.06 -11.50 7.38
C LEU A 45 -11.42 -10.38 6.53
N SER A 46 -10.64 -9.49 7.12
CA SER A 46 -9.84 -8.49 6.39
C SER A 46 -8.51 -9.05 5.85
N GLY A 47 -8.21 -10.33 6.11
CA GLY A 47 -6.96 -10.98 5.68
C GLY A 47 -5.76 -10.58 6.52
N SER A 48 -5.97 -10.19 7.77
CA SER A 48 -4.92 -9.80 8.72
C SER A 48 -5.08 -10.54 10.05
N LEU A 49 -4.05 -10.47 10.89
CA LEU A 49 -4.12 -10.96 12.26
C LEU A 49 -4.24 -9.77 13.21
N ARG A 50 -4.97 -9.94 14.31
CA ARG A 50 -5.03 -8.97 15.41
C ARG A 50 -3.62 -8.70 15.99
N GLN A 51 -2.79 -9.73 16.03
CA GLN A 51 -1.40 -9.68 16.50
C GLN A 51 -0.41 -9.07 15.49
N GLY A 52 -0.84 -8.77 14.26
CA GLY A 52 0.05 -8.37 13.19
C GLY A 52 0.95 -9.52 12.71
N ARG A 53 2.23 -9.23 12.44
CA ARG A 53 3.18 -10.25 11.97
C ARG A 53 3.68 -11.12 13.13
N ILE A 54 3.40 -12.41 13.10
CA ILE A 54 3.82 -13.38 14.14
C ILE A 54 5.21 -14.00 13.89
N GLY A 55 5.89 -13.61 12.80
CA GLY A 55 7.27 -14.03 12.52
C GLY A 55 7.41 -15.52 12.21
N VAL A 56 6.49 -16.07 11.40
CA VAL A 56 6.52 -17.46 10.91
C VAL A 56 6.51 -17.45 9.39
N GLY A 57 7.45 -18.20 8.78
CA GLY A 57 7.56 -18.33 7.33
C GLY A 57 6.70 -19.46 6.75
N TYR A 58 6.47 -19.42 5.43
CA TYR A 58 5.66 -20.40 4.70
C TYR A 58 6.11 -21.85 4.93
N ALA A 59 7.42 -22.13 4.90
CA ALA A 59 7.96 -23.47 5.09
C ALA A 59 7.58 -24.07 6.46
N ALA A 60 7.67 -23.27 7.53
CA ALA A 60 7.30 -23.70 8.88
C ALA A 60 5.78 -23.96 8.99
N LEU A 61 4.95 -23.09 8.40
CA LEU A 61 3.50 -23.28 8.38
C LEU A 61 3.09 -24.56 7.63
N ARG A 62 3.75 -24.84 6.51
CA ARG A 62 3.51 -26.07 5.74
C ARG A 62 3.94 -27.32 6.51
N ALA A 63 5.07 -27.27 7.20
CA ALA A 63 5.59 -28.35 8.01
C ALA A 63 4.77 -28.62 9.29
N ALA A 64 4.03 -27.61 9.76
CA ALA A 64 3.14 -27.73 10.92
C ALA A 64 1.81 -28.46 10.61
N ARG A 65 1.44 -28.60 9.33
CA ARG A 65 0.21 -29.31 8.93
C ARG A 65 0.39 -30.81 9.14
N PRO A 66 -0.54 -31.47 9.85
CA PRO A 66 -0.50 -32.93 10.00
C PRO A 66 -0.93 -33.62 8.70
N GLU A 67 -0.52 -34.87 8.52
CA GLU A 67 -0.94 -35.71 7.38
C GLU A 67 -2.46 -35.96 7.37
N ARG A 68 -3.07 -36.03 8.57
CA ARG A 68 -4.53 -36.20 8.72
C ARG A 68 -5.10 -34.99 9.47
N PRO A 69 -5.95 -34.18 8.81
CA PRO A 69 -6.69 -33.11 9.47
C PRO A 69 -7.73 -33.65 10.44
N ALA A 70 -8.27 -32.80 11.30
CA ALA A 70 -9.36 -33.20 12.19
C ALA A 70 -10.65 -33.47 11.38
N ASP A 71 -11.37 -34.52 11.75
CA ASP A 71 -12.61 -34.93 11.07
C ASP A 71 -13.77 -33.96 11.33
N ARG A 72 -13.76 -33.22 12.43
CA ARG A 72 -14.84 -32.34 12.88
C ARG A 72 -14.31 -30.97 13.30
N PRO A 73 -15.03 -29.88 13.03
CA PRO A 73 -14.66 -28.52 13.44
C PRO A 73 -14.86 -28.35 14.95
N THR A 74 -13.78 -28.32 15.70
CA THR A 74 -13.79 -28.17 17.18
C THR A 74 -13.24 -26.81 17.63
N LEU A 75 -12.49 -26.11 16.77
CA LEU A 75 -11.82 -24.85 17.11
C LEU A 75 -12.81 -23.70 17.25
N ASP A 76 -12.73 -23.00 18.38
CA ASP A 76 -13.41 -21.73 18.60
C ASP A 76 -12.48 -20.58 18.19
N LEU A 77 -13.04 -19.48 17.73
CA LEU A 77 -12.30 -18.32 17.24
C LEU A 77 -11.37 -17.73 18.32
N ILE A 78 -11.84 -17.70 19.58
CA ILE A 78 -11.04 -17.25 20.73
C ILE A 78 -9.86 -18.19 21.00
N THR A 79 -10.03 -19.49 20.87
CA THR A 79 -8.95 -20.46 21.02
C THR A 79 -7.87 -20.26 19.96
N VAL A 80 -8.29 -19.99 18.72
CA VAL A 80 -7.34 -19.69 17.62
C VAL A 80 -6.60 -18.39 17.88
N ASP A 81 -7.30 -17.33 18.29
CA ASP A 81 -6.67 -16.05 18.61
C ASP A 81 -5.66 -16.15 19.74
N ALA A 82 -5.99 -16.89 20.81
CA ALA A 82 -5.08 -17.13 21.94
C ALA A 82 -3.82 -17.92 21.50
N ALA A 83 -3.97 -18.94 20.67
CA ALA A 83 -2.84 -19.69 20.14
C ALA A 83 -1.92 -18.81 19.27
N LEU A 84 -2.48 -17.97 18.40
CA LEU A 84 -1.72 -17.03 17.58
C LEU A 84 -1.05 -15.94 18.41
N GLU A 85 -1.67 -15.51 19.50
CA GLU A 85 -1.07 -14.58 20.47
C GLU A 85 0.16 -15.20 21.14
N GLN A 86 0.08 -16.45 21.56
CA GLN A 86 1.23 -17.19 22.13
C GLN A 86 2.36 -17.31 21.12
N VAL A 87 2.06 -17.63 19.85
CA VAL A 87 3.06 -17.67 18.78
C VAL A 87 3.72 -16.30 18.60
N ALA A 88 2.96 -15.21 18.60
CA ALA A 88 3.47 -13.85 18.43
C ALA A 88 4.40 -13.41 19.58
N GLN A 89 4.05 -13.80 20.81
CA GLN A 89 4.81 -13.48 22.01
C GLN A 89 6.07 -14.32 22.20
N THR A 90 6.16 -15.49 21.55
CA THR A 90 7.31 -16.39 21.65
C THR A 90 8.54 -15.78 20.99
N ARG A 91 9.55 -15.40 21.78
CA ARG A 91 10.80 -14.73 21.34
C ARG A 91 12.02 -15.32 22.04
N GLY A 92 13.23 -15.07 21.48
CA GLY A 92 14.50 -15.49 22.08
C GLY A 92 14.99 -16.86 21.61
N LEU A 93 16.01 -17.39 22.31
CA LEU A 93 16.61 -18.69 22.03
C LEU A 93 15.58 -19.83 22.12
N GLY A 94 15.54 -20.71 21.11
CA GLY A 94 14.54 -21.79 21.05
C GLY A 94 13.14 -21.40 20.56
N SER A 95 12.89 -20.12 20.25
CA SER A 95 11.58 -19.63 19.83
C SER A 95 11.06 -20.30 18.54
N ALA A 96 11.93 -20.71 17.64
CA ALA A 96 11.53 -21.40 16.41
C ALA A 96 10.87 -22.75 16.70
N ALA A 97 11.46 -23.57 17.55
CA ALA A 97 10.93 -24.89 17.96
C ALA A 97 9.63 -24.74 18.79
N ALA A 98 9.57 -23.71 19.66
CA ALA A 98 8.38 -23.45 20.45
C ALA A 98 7.21 -22.98 19.57
N LYS A 99 7.44 -22.11 18.59
CA LYS A 99 6.44 -21.70 17.60
C LYS A 99 5.97 -22.87 16.74
N ASP A 100 6.88 -23.72 16.27
CA ASP A 100 6.54 -24.91 15.49
C ASP A 100 5.60 -25.84 16.29
N ARG A 101 5.89 -26.10 17.56
CA ARG A 101 5.02 -26.92 18.43
C ARG A 101 3.61 -26.30 18.55
N LEU A 102 3.50 -25.01 18.89
CA LEU A 102 2.21 -24.32 19.03
C LEU A 102 1.40 -24.37 17.72
N LEU A 103 2.05 -24.21 16.60
CA LEU A 103 1.39 -24.29 15.30
C LEU A 103 0.93 -25.74 15.00
N ARG A 104 1.74 -26.76 15.26
CA ARG A 104 1.32 -28.17 15.10
C ARG A 104 0.13 -28.50 15.98
N GLU A 105 0.10 -28.05 17.22
CA GLU A 105 -1.03 -28.25 18.14
C GLU A 105 -2.31 -27.59 17.60
N LEU A 106 -2.21 -26.37 17.04
CA LEU A 106 -3.32 -25.67 16.41
C LEU A 106 -3.81 -26.39 15.14
N PHE A 107 -2.89 -26.72 14.23
CA PHE A 107 -3.23 -27.34 12.94
C PHE A 107 -3.76 -28.79 13.13
N ALA A 108 -3.33 -29.52 14.15
CA ALA A 108 -3.82 -30.87 14.45
C ALA A 108 -5.32 -30.89 14.86
N ARG A 109 -5.83 -29.77 15.39
CA ARG A 109 -7.25 -29.60 15.78
C ARG A 109 -8.12 -29.00 14.68
N ALA A 110 -7.51 -28.55 13.58
CA ALA A 110 -8.18 -27.90 12.46
C ALA A 110 -8.58 -28.93 11.38
N THR A 111 -9.79 -28.79 10.83
CA THR A 111 -10.20 -29.52 9.63
C THR A 111 -9.40 -29.08 8.42
N GLU A 112 -9.45 -29.81 7.32
CA GLU A 112 -8.72 -29.47 6.09
C GLU A 112 -9.04 -28.04 5.61
N GLU A 113 -10.32 -27.66 5.61
CA GLU A 113 -10.76 -26.31 5.21
C GLU A 113 -10.26 -25.22 6.16
N GLU A 114 -10.26 -25.49 7.47
CA GLU A 114 -9.74 -24.58 8.48
C GLU A 114 -8.21 -24.43 8.36
N GLN A 115 -7.47 -25.52 8.08
CA GLN A 115 -6.03 -25.48 7.83
C GLN A 115 -5.68 -24.63 6.61
N ASP A 116 -6.42 -24.80 5.52
CA ASP A 116 -6.22 -23.99 4.30
C ASP A 116 -6.50 -22.51 4.52
N PHE A 117 -7.54 -22.21 5.27
CA PHE A 117 -7.87 -20.84 5.66
C PHE A 117 -6.77 -20.23 6.54
N LEU A 118 -6.37 -20.92 7.60
CA LEU A 118 -5.30 -20.47 8.52
C LEU A 118 -3.98 -20.27 7.77
N LEU A 119 -3.61 -21.17 6.88
CA LEU A 119 -2.40 -21.04 6.08
C LEU A 119 -2.43 -19.74 5.26
N ARG A 120 -3.52 -19.51 4.48
CA ARG A 120 -3.66 -18.30 3.65
C ARG A 120 -3.69 -17.03 4.48
N LEU A 121 -4.35 -17.05 5.63
CA LEU A 121 -4.41 -15.92 6.56
C LEU A 121 -3.00 -15.59 7.08
N LEU A 122 -2.25 -16.60 7.52
CA LEU A 122 -0.92 -16.44 8.13
C LEU A 122 0.15 -15.97 7.14
N ILE A 123 0.03 -16.35 5.86
CA ILE A 123 0.94 -15.85 4.80
C ILE A 123 0.47 -14.53 4.17
N GLY A 124 -0.70 -14.00 4.57
CA GLY A 124 -1.26 -12.78 4.00
C GLY A 124 -1.85 -12.94 2.59
N GLU A 125 -2.21 -14.15 2.18
CA GLU A 125 -2.77 -14.46 0.87
C GLU A 125 -4.27 -14.76 0.88
N LEU A 126 -4.98 -14.34 1.91
CA LEU A 126 -6.44 -14.49 1.99
C LEU A 126 -7.12 -13.49 1.03
N ARG A 127 -7.23 -13.88 -0.26
CA ARG A 127 -7.78 -13.04 -1.34
C ARG A 127 -9.28 -13.29 -1.52
N GLN A 128 -10.09 -12.93 -0.55
CA GLN A 128 -11.56 -13.07 -0.61
C GLN A 128 -12.29 -11.82 -1.10
N GLY A 129 -11.57 -10.72 -1.38
CA GLY A 129 -12.15 -9.46 -1.85
C GLY A 129 -12.89 -8.66 -0.77
N ALA A 130 -12.74 -9.00 0.50
CA ALA A 130 -13.27 -8.24 1.63
C ALA A 130 -12.26 -7.15 2.04
N LEU A 131 -12.10 -6.15 1.19
CA LEU A 131 -11.28 -4.97 1.49
C LEU A 131 -11.91 -4.13 2.60
N GLU A 132 -11.12 -3.29 3.25
CA GLU A 132 -11.52 -2.44 4.38
C GLU A 132 -12.86 -1.72 4.15
N GLY A 133 -13.07 -1.12 2.96
CA GLY A 133 -14.33 -0.45 2.63
C GLY A 133 -15.55 -1.38 2.55
N LEU A 134 -15.35 -2.68 2.29
CA LEU A 134 -16.42 -3.67 2.32
C LEU A 134 -16.74 -4.05 3.78
N MET A 135 -15.72 -4.21 4.61
CA MET A 135 -15.89 -4.51 6.04
C MET A 135 -16.56 -3.35 6.79
N VAL A 136 -16.21 -2.10 6.49
CA VAL A 136 -16.91 -0.91 7.03
C VAL A 136 -18.40 -0.95 6.68
N ALA A 137 -18.74 -1.23 5.41
CA ALA A 137 -20.12 -1.34 4.97
C ALA A 137 -20.86 -2.53 5.65
N ALA A 138 -20.16 -3.64 5.92
CA ALA A 138 -20.72 -4.79 6.62
C ALA A 138 -21.02 -4.47 8.10
N VAL A 139 -20.11 -3.76 8.80
CA VAL A 139 -20.36 -3.29 10.17
C VAL A 139 -21.55 -2.33 10.20
N ALA A 140 -21.59 -1.35 9.28
CA ALA A 140 -22.71 -0.41 9.18
C ALA A 140 -24.05 -1.13 8.94
N ARG A 141 -24.07 -2.14 8.04
CA ARG A 141 -25.23 -2.99 7.77
C ARG A 141 -25.65 -3.82 9.00
N ALA A 142 -24.68 -4.42 9.69
CA ALA A 142 -24.93 -5.25 10.86
C ALA A 142 -25.55 -4.46 12.03
N THR A 143 -25.24 -3.17 12.13
CA THR A 143 -25.63 -2.28 13.22
C THR A 143 -26.72 -1.27 12.84
N ALA A 144 -27.14 -1.23 11.57
CA ALA A 144 -28.03 -0.20 10.99
C ALA A 144 -27.50 1.25 11.20
N LEU A 145 -26.17 1.43 11.29
CA LEU A 145 -25.53 2.73 11.44
C LEU A 145 -25.07 3.29 10.08
N ASP A 146 -24.85 4.62 10.05
CA ASP A 146 -24.30 5.28 8.87
C ASP A 146 -22.87 4.78 8.55
N PRO A 147 -22.59 4.30 7.32
CA PRO A 147 -21.26 3.83 6.94
C PRO A 147 -20.16 4.89 7.09
N ASP A 148 -20.48 6.17 6.90
CA ASP A 148 -19.52 7.26 7.05
C ASP A 148 -19.18 7.53 8.51
N GLY A 149 -20.17 7.34 9.42
CA GLY A 149 -19.97 7.35 10.86
C GLY A 149 -19.02 6.23 11.31
N VAL A 150 -19.25 4.99 10.84
CA VAL A 150 -18.39 3.83 11.12
C VAL A 150 -16.98 4.04 10.57
N ARG A 151 -16.85 4.55 9.35
CA ARG A 151 -15.54 4.86 8.73
C ARG A 151 -14.79 5.92 9.52
N ARG A 152 -15.47 7.00 9.93
CA ARG A 152 -14.87 8.06 10.75
C ARG A 152 -14.40 7.53 12.10
N ALA A 153 -15.21 6.71 12.76
CA ALA A 153 -14.82 6.09 14.03
C ALA A 153 -13.61 5.15 13.84
N ALA A 154 -13.58 4.33 12.77
CA ALA A 154 -12.46 3.44 12.48
C ALA A 154 -11.16 4.21 12.23
N MET A 155 -11.24 5.32 11.53
CA MET A 155 -10.15 6.27 11.35
C MET A 155 -9.60 6.76 12.69
N LEU A 156 -10.47 7.24 13.56
CA LEU A 156 -10.12 7.78 14.88
C LEU A 156 -9.64 6.70 15.86
N ALA A 157 -10.12 5.46 15.68
CA ALA A 157 -9.70 4.31 16.47
C ALA A 157 -8.33 3.74 16.06
N GLY A 158 -7.84 4.06 14.86
CA GLY A 158 -6.66 3.43 14.27
C GLY A 158 -6.92 2.03 13.70
N GLY A 159 -8.19 1.63 13.53
CA GLY A 159 -8.60 0.35 12.94
C GLY A 159 -10.08 0.04 13.14
N LEU A 160 -10.61 -0.87 12.33
CA LEU A 160 -12.04 -1.20 12.34
C LEU A 160 -12.44 -2.14 13.49
N GLY A 161 -11.54 -2.98 13.99
CA GLY A 161 -11.86 -3.98 15.03
C GLY A 161 -12.52 -3.40 16.29
N PRO A 162 -11.86 -2.47 17.01
CA PRO A 162 -12.44 -1.84 18.20
C PRO A 162 -13.75 -1.09 17.93
N VAL A 163 -13.88 -0.50 16.73
CA VAL A 163 -15.09 0.22 16.32
C VAL A 163 -16.23 -0.73 16.06
N ALA A 164 -15.98 -1.83 15.36
CA ALA A 164 -16.98 -2.86 15.10
C ALA A 164 -17.51 -3.45 16.41
N ARG A 165 -16.61 -3.74 17.36
CA ARG A 165 -17.01 -4.20 18.70
C ARG A 165 -17.90 -3.17 19.38
N ALA A 166 -17.49 -1.91 19.48
CA ALA A 166 -18.28 -0.87 20.13
C ALA A 166 -19.63 -0.61 19.41
N ALA A 167 -19.63 -0.63 18.07
CA ALA A 167 -20.86 -0.45 17.30
C ALA A 167 -21.85 -1.62 17.47
N LEU A 168 -21.36 -2.86 17.50
CA LEU A 168 -22.21 -4.04 17.67
C LEU A 168 -22.72 -4.22 19.10
N THR A 169 -21.98 -3.74 20.11
CA THR A 169 -22.41 -3.80 21.53
C THR A 169 -23.26 -2.61 21.97
N ASP A 170 -22.89 -1.39 21.55
CA ASP A 170 -23.43 -0.14 22.09
C ASP A 170 -24.02 0.79 21.01
N GLY A 171 -24.09 0.34 19.77
CA GLY A 171 -24.68 1.10 18.67
C GLY A 171 -24.01 2.45 18.43
N ALA A 172 -24.80 3.49 18.20
CA ALA A 172 -24.32 4.85 17.96
C ALA A 172 -23.53 5.43 19.15
N ALA A 173 -23.91 5.08 20.39
CA ALA A 173 -23.17 5.50 21.59
C ALA A 173 -21.76 4.90 21.63
N GLY A 174 -21.59 3.69 21.12
CA GLY A 174 -20.28 3.05 20.96
C GLY A 174 -19.37 3.83 19.99
N LEU A 175 -19.91 4.28 18.85
CA LEU A 175 -19.16 5.10 17.89
C LEU A 175 -18.74 6.46 18.46
N ALA A 176 -19.57 7.09 19.26
CA ALA A 176 -19.30 8.41 19.85
C ALA A 176 -18.07 8.42 20.81
N ARG A 177 -17.64 7.24 21.28
CA ARG A 177 -16.41 7.11 22.12
C ARG A 177 -15.12 7.34 21.35
N PHE A 178 -15.15 7.24 20.02
CA PHE A 178 -13.97 7.43 19.19
C PHE A 178 -13.81 8.90 18.83
N SER A 179 -12.91 9.55 19.53
CA SER A 179 -12.48 10.92 19.27
C SER A 179 -11.02 10.98 18.90
N LEU A 180 -10.62 12.05 18.24
CA LEU A 180 -9.22 12.32 17.94
C LEU A 180 -8.44 12.42 19.27
N LYS A 181 -7.32 11.69 19.35
CA LYS A 181 -6.42 11.73 20.51
C LYS A 181 -5.00 11.95 20.04
N LEU A 182 -4.31 12.89 20.68
CA LEU A 182 -2.87 13.06 20.46
C LEU A 182 -2.12 11.77 20.78
N PHE A 183 -1.05 11.52 20.02
CA PHE A 183 -0.20 10.31 20.09
C PHE A 183 -0.90 9.00 19.70
N ARG A 184 -2.10 9.09 19.15
CA ARG A 184 -2.79 7.99 18.47
C ARG A 184 -2.88 8.30 16.97
N PRO A 185 -2.02 7.72 16.14
CA PRO A 185 -1.94 8.10 14.73
C PRO A 185 -3.18 7.64 13.96
N LEU A 186 -3.54 8.46 12.96
CA LEU A 186 -4.67 8.23 12.07
C LEU A 186 -4.20 7.52 10.80
N GLN A 187 -5.07 6.69 10.23
CA GLN A 187 -4.81 6.14 8.90
C GLN A 187 -4.63 7.28 7.87
N PRO A 188 -3.57 7.25 7.03
CA PRO A 188 -3.36 8.31 6.07
C PRO A 188 -4.40 8.27 4.95
N MET A 189 -4.90 9.45 4.52
CA MET A 189 -5.68 9.59 3.31
C MET A 189 -4.83 9.19 2.09
N LEU A 190 -5.43 8.45 1.14
CA LEU A 190 -4.72 7.88 -0.01
C LEU A 190 -5.20 8.50 -1.31
N ALA A 191 -4.31 8.59 -2.30
CA ALA A 191 -4.59 9.12 -3.62
C ALA A 191 -4.86 8.01 -4.65
N GLN A 192 -5.75 8.30 -5.61
CA GLN A 192 -5.85 7.56 -6.87
C GLN A 192 -4.81 8.07 -7.87
N ALA A 193 -4.58 7.34 -8.96
CA ALA A 193 -3.75 7.80 -10.06
C ALA A 193 -4.61 8.57 -11.07
N ALA A 194 -4.08 9.68 -11.58
CA ALA A 194 -4.54 10.31 -12.81
C ALA A 194 -3.41 10.22 -13.84
N ASP A 195 -3.76 10.08 -15.11
CA ASP A 195 -2.79 9.89 -16.18
C ASP A 195 -1.97 11.18 -16.41
N ASP A 196 -2.61 12.33 -16.30
CA ASP A 196 -1.99 13.65 -16.48
C ASP A 196 -2.75 14.74 -15.69
N VAL A 197 -2.26 15.97 -15.76
CA VAL A 197 -2.88 17.15 -15.12
C VAL A 197 -4.24 17.51 -15.70
N VAL A 198 -4.46 17.24 -16.99
CA VAL A 198 -5.72 17.51 -17.69
C VAL A 198 -6.81 16.59 -17.15
N THR A 199 -6.50 15.30 -17.06
CA THR A 199 -7.37 14.29 -16.46
C THR A 199 -7.68 14.61 -15.00
N ALA A 200 -6.69 15.07 -14.23
CA ALA A 200 -6.90 15.48 -12.85
C ALA A 200 -7.85 16.68 -12.75
N LEU A 201 -7.68 17.70 -13.59
CA LEU A 201 -8.58 18.87 -13.64
C LEU A 201 -9.99 18.51 -14.13
N ALA A 202 -10.11 17.57 -15.08
CA ALA A 202 -11.42 17.10 -15.55
C ALA A 202 -12.22 16.42 -14.43
N GLN A 203 -11.53 15.74 -13.49
CA GLN A 203 -12.16 15.07 -12.35
C GLN A 203 -12.42 16.00 -11.16
N LEU A 204 -11.52 16.93 -10.87
CA LEU A 204 -11.56 17.75 -9.66
C LEU A 204 -12.10 19.16 -9.88
N GLY A 205 -12.12 19.65 -11.13
CA GLY A 205 -12.34 21.07 -11.43
C GLY A 205 -11.12 21.89 -11.01
N GLU A 206 -11.36 23.04 -10.35
CA GLU A 206 -10.28 23.79 -9.72
C GLU A 206 -9.66 22.97 -8.59
N ALA A 207 -8.34 22.83 -8.60
CA ALA A 207 -7.63 21.96 -7.69
C ALA A 207 -6.33 22.60 -7.15
N ALA A 208 -5.92 22.15 -5.98
CA ALA A 208 -4.58 22.43 -5.48
C ALA A 208 -3.62 21.36 -6.03
N PHE A 209 -2.56 21.83 -6.69
CA PHE A 209 -1.45 20.99 -7.13
C PHE A 209 -0.26 21.21 -6.20
N GLU A 210 0.26 20.14 -5.66
CA GLU A 210 1.41 20.11 -4.76
C GLU A 210 2.50 19.22 -5.34
N TYR A 211 3.77 19.53 -5.09
CA TYR A 211 4.86 18.62 -5.45
C TYR A 211 4.65 17.28 -4.78
N LYS A 212 4.72 16.21 -5.56
CA LYS A 212 4.73 14.87 -5.03
C LYS A 212 6.16 14.48 -4.70
N LEU A 213 6.48 14.60 -3.42
CA LEU A 213 7.80 14.27 -2.90
C LEU A 213 8.04 12.76 -2.95
N ASP A 214 9.29 12.34 -3.14
CA ASP A 214 9.74 10.94 -3.03
C ASP A 214 10.44 10.71 -1.70
N GLY A 215 9.75 10.99 -0.61
CA GLY A 215 10.22 10.84 0.75
C GLY A 215 9.46 9.78 1.53
N ALA A 216 9.56 9.84 2.84
CA ALA A 216 8.82 9.01 3.77
C ALA A 216 7.66 9.82 4.38
N ARG A 217 6.41 9.41 4.10
CA ARG A 217 5.24 10.06 4.69
C ARG A 217 5.26 9.92 6.20
N ILE A 218 5.06 11.03 6.88
CA ILE A 218 5.03 11.16 8.33
C ILE A 218 3.74 11.81 8.80
N GLN A 219 3.29 11.40 9.98
CA GLN A 219 2.27 12.10 10.74
C GLN A 219 2.89 12.55 12.05
N VAL A 220 2.90 13.85 12.30
CA VAL A 220 3.53 14.45 13.47
C VAL A 220 2.47 14.85 14.47
N HIS A 221 2.58 14.34 15.70
CA HIS A 221 1.75 14.70 16.83
C HIS A 221 2.56 15.49 17.83
N ARG A 222 2.02 16.59 18.31
CA ARG A 222 2.62 17.43 19.34
C ARG A 222 1.61 17.73 20.45
N ALA A 223 2.05 17.65 21.70
CA ALA A 223 1.35 18.12 22.88
C ALA A 223 2.36 18.84 23.79
N GLY A 224 2.32 20.17 23.80
CA GLY A 224 3.34 20.98 24.48
C GLY A 224 4.74 20.69 23.89
N ASP A 225 5.65 20.20 24.73
CA ASP A 225 7.02 19.84 24.34
C ASP A 225 7.17 18.41 23.85
N GLU A 226 6.18 17.55 24.12
CA GLU A 226 6.19 16.17 23.63
C GLU A 226 5.82 16.14 22.15
N VAL A 227 6.69 15.51 21.33
CA VAL A 227 6.46 15.29 19.91
C VAL A 227 6.66 13.82 19.62
N ARG A 228 5.73 13.22 18.87
CA ARG A 228 5.88 11.88 18.30
C ARG A 228 5.65 11.92 16.80
N VAL A 229 6.44 11.15 16.08
CA VAL A 229 6.41 11.03 14.62
C VAL A 229 6.04 9.61 14.26
N PHE A 230 5.00 9.46 13.44
CA PHE A 230 4.53 8.17 12.97
C PHE A 230 4.74 8.03 11.47
N SER A 231 5.19 6.85 11.04
CA SER A 231 5.33 6.51 9.62
C SER A 231 3.97 6.29 8.95
N ARG A 232 3.96 6.16 7.62
CA ARG A 232 2.77 5.78 6.85
C ARG A 232 2.05 4.51 7.36
N GLN A 233 2.78 3.61 8.01
CA GLN A 233 2.27 2.36 8.58
C GLN A 233 1.89 2.51 10.05
N LEU A 234 1.84 3.74 10.55
CA LEU A 234 1.52 4.12 11.94
C LEU A 234 2.53 3.62 12.99
N ASN A 235 3.73 3.22 12.56
CA ASN A 235 4.82 2.90 13.49
C ASN A 235 5.44 4.18 14.04
N ASP A 236 5.73 4.20 15.34
CA ASP A 236 6.48 5.27 15.98
C ASP A 236 7.94 5.24 15.48
N VAL A 237 8.35 6.33 14.85
CA VAL A 237 9.69 6.53 14.28
C VAL A 237 10.40 7.75 14.89
N THR A 238 9.88 8.29 15.97
CA THR A 238 10.32 9.53 16.63
C THR A 238 11.83 9.59 16.83
N VAL A 239 12.41 8.50 17.36
CA VAL A 239 13.85 8.42 17.64
C VAL A 239 14.70 8.50 16.37
N ALA A 240 14.19 8.00 15.25
CA ALA A 240 14.92 7.96 13.98
C ALA A 240 14.97 9.31 13.23
N VAL A 241 14.10 10.27 13.60
CA VAL A 241 13.90 11.53 12.87
C VAL A 241 13.91 12.76 13.79
N PRO A 242 15.00 13.01 14.56
CA PRO A 242 15.07 14.11 15.51
C PRO A 242 14.89 15.49 14.84
N GLU A 243 15.30 15.66 13.57
CA GLU A 243 15.11 16.89 12.80
C GLU A 243 13.62 17.23 12.61
N VAL A 244 12.79 16.22 12.39
CA VAL A 244 11.33 16.39 12.28
C VAL A 244 10.73 16.82 13.64
N VAL A 245 11.22 16.23 14.74
CA VAL A 245 10.82 16.58 16.09
C VAL A 245 11.16 18.05 16.40
N GLU A 246 12.38 18.47 16.04
CA GLU A 246 12.83 19.85 16.23
C GLU A 246 12.05 20.84 15.35
N ALA A 247 11.77 20.48 14.10
CA ALA A 247 10.96 21.30 13.22
C ALA A 247 9.54 21.50 13.79
N ALA A 248 8.91 20.42 14.28
CA ALA A 248 7.60 20.49 14.89
C ALA A 248 7.56 21.34 16.17
N ARG A 249 8.61 21.28 17.01
CA ARG A 249 8.71 22.10 18.23
C ARG A 249 8.82 23.60 17.95
N ARG A 250 9.39 23.98 16.80
CA ARG A 250 9.53 25.40 16.40
C ARG A 250 8.23 26.01 15.88
N LEU A 251 7.23 25.20 15.54
CA LEU A 251 5.94 25.73 15.05
C LEU A 251 5.21 26.51 16.17
N PRO A 252 4.47 27.58 15.85
CA PRO A 252 3.70 28.38 16.78
C PRO A 252 2.38 27.68 17.17
N LEU A 253 2.46 26.42 17.59
CA LEU A 253 1.35 25.60 18.04
C LEU A 253 1.76 24.88 19.34
N ARG A 254 0.84 24.78 20.27
CA ARG A 254 1.04 23.97 21.48
C ARG A 254 0.71 22.50 21.18
N ASP A 255 -0.44 22.27 20.57
CA ASP A 255 -0.97 20.93 20.32
C ASP A 255 -1.32 20.80 18.84
N ALA A 256 -0.79 19.77 18.16
CA ALA A 256 -0.97 19.63 16.73
C ALA A 256 -0.97 18.16 16.25
N ILE A 257 -1.68 17.91 15.15
CA ILE A 257 -1.49 16.75 14.28
C ILE A 257 -1.30 17.27 12.85
N LEU A 258 -0.11 17.01 12.30
CA LEU A 258 0.30 17.43 10.96
C LEU A 258 0.58 16.21 10.11
N ASP A 259 0.23 16.28 8.81
CA ASP A 259 0.57 15.29 7.81
C ASP A 259 1.65 15.88 6.88
N GLY A 260 2.71 15.14 6.62
CA GLY A 260 3.85 15.66 5.87
C GLY A 260 4.70 14.54 5.28
N GLU A 261 5.82 14.93 4.71
CA GLU A 261 6.83 14.06 4.16
C GLU A 261 8.19 14.40 4.78
N ALA A 262 8.92 13.40 5.24
CA ALA A 262 10.33 13.54 5.59
C ALA A 262 11.18 13.14 4.40
N ILE A 263 12.09 14.02 3.96
CA ILE A 263 12.90 13.85 2.77
C ILE A 263 14.35 14.26 3.04
N ALA A 264 15.29 13.51 2.49
CA ALA A 264 16.69 13.94 2.45
C ALA A 264 16.92 14.79 1.20
N LEU A 265 17.50 15.96 1.40
CA LEU A 265 17.80 16.90 0.32
C LEU A 265 19.32 17.08 0.18
N GLN A 266 19.77 17.33 -1.04
CA GLN A 266 21.11 17.81 -1.33
C GLN A 266 21.28 19.28 -0.89
N PRO A 267 22.49 19.82 -0.83
CA PRO A 267 22.73 21.23 -0.47
C PRO A 267 22.05 22.24 -1.41
N ASP A 268 21.78 21.84 -2.66
CA ASP A 268 21.07 22.65 -3.66
C ASP A 268 19.54 22.55 -3.57
N GLY A 269 19.03 21.75 -2.63
CA GLY A 269 17.60 21.54 -2.39
C GLY A 269 16.97 20.41 -3.24
N THR A 270 17.73 19.74 -4.10
CA THR A 270 17.24 18.59 -4.86
C THR A 270 17.08 17.35 -3.96
N PRO A 271 16.03 16.52 -4.18
CA PRO A 271 15.82 15.34 -3.35
C PRO A 271 16.84 14.24 -3.61
N LEU A 272 17.30 13.59 -2.55
CA LEU A 272 18.02 12.34 -2.66
C LEU A 272 17.04 11.18 -2.96
N PRO A 273 17.50 10.10 -3.61
CA PRO A 273 16.66 8.93 -3.91
C PRO A 273 15.93 8.40 -2.66
N PHE A 274 14.69 7.96 -2.82
CA PHE A 274 13.85 7.40 -1.75
C PHE A 274 14.58 6.37 -0.88
N GLN A 275 15.37 5.49 -1.51
CA GLN A 275 16.11 4.44 -0.80
C GLN A 275 17.13 5.02 0.19
N VAL A 276 17.72 6.18 -0.12
CA VAL A 276 18.67 6.90 0.75
C VAL A 276 17.92 7.47 1.96
N THR A 277 16.80 8.16 1.74
CA THR A 277 15.92 8.65 2.80
C THR A 277 15.50 7.50 3.73
N MET A 278 15.11 6.34 3.19
CA MET A 278 14.65 5.19 3.97
C MET A 278 15.74 4.54 4.84
N ARG A 279 17.02 4.77 4.57
CA ARG A 279 18.10 4.31 5.48
C ARG A 279 17.98 4.90 6.88
N ARG A 280 17.39 6.09 7.02
CA ARG A 280 17.15 6.74 8.32
C ARG A 280 16.04 6.06 9.11
N PHE A 281 14.94 5.69 8.47
CA PHE A 281 13.73 5.16 9.12
C PHE A 281 13.87 3.77 9.72
N GLY A 282 14.81 2.97 9.25
CA GLY A 282 15.05 1.60 9.74
C GLY A 282 16.04 1.50 10.90
N ARG A 283 16.70 2.61 11.30
CA ARG A 283 17.82 2.59 12.26
C ARG A 283 17.42 3.23 13.59
N LYS A 284 17.69 2.51 14.68
CA LYS A 284 17.53 2.99 16.06
C LYS A 284 18.88 3.28 16.75
N LEU A 285 19.98 2.85 16.14
CA LEU A 285 21.35 3.04 16.60
C LEU A 285 22.07 4.03 15.68
N ASP A 286 23.07 4.74 16.18
CA ASP A 286 23.89 5.72 15.45
C ASP A 286 23.12 6.89 14.81
N VAL A 287 21.98 7.28 15.41
CA VAL A 287 21.08 8.31 14.86
C VAL A 287 21.81 9.64 14.65
N GLU A 288 22.62 10.09 15.61
CA GLU A 288 23.36 11.37 15.51
C GLU A 288 24.39 11.38 14.37
N ARG A 289 25.11 10.29 14.16
CA ARG A 289 26.04 10.18 13.03
C ARG A 289 25.29 10.22 11.70
N LEU A 290 24.21 9.44 11.60
CA LEU A 290 23.38 9.41 10.39
C LEU A 290 22.68 10.74 10.13
N ARG A 291 22.32 11.48 11.19
CA ARG A 291 21.79 12.84 11.07
C ARG A 291 22.80 13.81 10.45
N ALA A 292 24.05 13.72 10.86
CA ALA A 292 25.13 14.56 10.30
C ALA A 292 25.44 14.21 8.83
N GLU A 293 25.41 12.91 8.49
CA GLU A 293 25.67 12.42 7.13
C GLU A 293 24.49 12.63 6.17
N LEU A 294 23.26 12.52 6.67
CA LEU A 294 22.04 12.53 5.87
C LEU A 294 20.91 13.25 6.64
N PRO A 295 20.92 14.58 6.75
CA PRO A 295 19.88 15.34 7.41
C PRO A 295 18.53 15.20 6.67
N LEU A 296 17.44 15.17 7.44
CA LEU A 296 16.10 15.12 6.91
C LEU A 296 15.41 16.46 7.05
N SER A 297 14.67 16.85 6.00
CA SER A 297 13.72 17.98 6.03
C SER A 297 12.31 17.47 6.19
N ALA A 298 11.51 18.16 7.02
CA ALA A 298 10.07 17.90 7.15
C ALA A 298 9.29 18.91 6.32
N LEU A 299 8.51 18.45 5.36
CA LEU A 299 7.64 19.26 4.53
C LEU A 299 6.19 18.87 4.76
N PHE A 300 5.41 19.78 5.33
CA PHE A 300 4.02 19.55 5.69
C PHE A 300 3.08 19.96 4.55
N PHE A 301 2.00 19.18 4.38
CA PHE A 301 0.99 19.41 3.34
C PHE A 301 -0.45 19.34 3.85
N ASP A 302 -0.69 19.00 5.12
CA ASP A 302 -2.00 19.05 5.76
C ASP A 302 -1.89 19.22 7.28
N VAL A 303 -2.95 19.76 7.90
CA VAL A 303 -3.11 19.86 9.34
C VAL A 303 -4.46 19.31 9.75
N LEU A 304 -4.46 18.37 10.69
CA LEU A 304 -5.64 17.61 11.09
C LEU A 304 -6.19 18.05 12.45
N TYR A 305 -5.32 18.67 13.24
CA TYR A 305 -5.64 19.20 14.56
C TYR A 305 -4.68 20.33 14.91
N ALA A 306 -5.19 21.42 15.49
CA ALA A 306 -4.42 22.56 15.95
C ALA A 306 -5.08 23.17 17.19
N ASP A 307 -4.36 23.21 18.33
CA ASP A 307 -4.70 23.89 19.58
C ASP A 307 -6.19 23.76 19.98
N GLY A 308 -6.69 22.54 20.12
CA GLY A 308 -8.07 22.25 20.50
C GLY A 308 -9.06 22.10 19.33
N THR A 309 -8.69 22.53 18.13
CA THR A 309 -9.57 22.49 16.95
C THR A 309 -9.32 21.24 16.10
N VAL A 310 -10.33 20.40 15.96
CA VAL A 310 -10.32 19.24 15.05
C VAL A 310 -10.65 19.70 13.63
N LEU A 311 -9.72 19.52 12.70
CA LEU A 311 -9.82 20.00 11.31
C LEU A 311 -10.18 18.91 10.30
N LEU A 312 -10.29 17.64 10.71
CA LEU A 312 -10.58 16.51 9.83
C LEU A 312 -11.85 16.69 8.98
N GLY A 313 -12.88 17.32 9.57
CA GLY A 313 -14.16 17.58 8.92
C GLY A 313 -14.17 18.80 8.01
N GLU A 314 -13.14 19.65 8.09
CA GLU A 314 -13.05 20.88 7.34
C GLU A 314 -12.62 20.65 5.88
N PRO A 315 -13.03 21.50 4.94
CA PRO A 315 -12.54 21.45 3.58
C PRO A 315 -11.02 21.66 3.54
N TYR A 316 -10.35 21.10 2.50
CA TYR A 316 -8.90 21.21 2.34
C TYR A 316 -8.42 22.68 2.35
N THR A 317 -9.18 23.60 1.74
CA THR A 317 -8.85 25.03 1.76
C THR A 317 -8.76 25.60 3.17
N ALA A 318 -9.67 25.25 4.05
CA ALA A 318 -9.65 25.70 5.45
C ALA A 318 -8.49 25.09 6.22
N ARG A 319 -8.22 23.81 6.04
CA ARG A 319 -7.07 23.14 6.64
C ARG A 319 -5.74 23.74 6.18
N PHE A 320 -5.62 23.99 4.86
CA PHE A 320 -4.42 24.60 4.30
C PHE A 320 -4.22 26.05 4.79
N ALA A 321 -5.27 26.84 4.96
CA ALA A 321 -5.17 28.20 5.53
C ALA A 321 -4.61 28.17 6.98
N VAL A 322 -4.96 27.14 7.76
CA VAL A 322 -4.34 26.93 9.09
C VAL A 322 -2.87 26.53 8.91
N LEU A 323 -2.57 25.58 8.03
CA LEU A 323 -1.19 25.14 7.76
C LEU A 323 -0.30 26.32 7.35
N GLU A 324 -0.80 27.16 6.45
CA GLU A 324 -0.08 28.34 5.94
C GLU A 324 0.26 29.38 7.01
N ARG A 325 -0.61 29.51 8.01
CA ARG A 325 -0.39 30.39 9.14
C ARG A 325 0.63 29.88 10.14
N VAL A 326 0.73 28.52 10.30
CA VAL A 326 1.51 27.92 11.38
C VAL A 326 2.83 27.27 10.91
N VAL A 327 2.95 26.94 9.64
CA VAL A 327 4.16 26.37 9.05
C VAL A 327 4.79 27.38 8.11
N PRO A 328 6.08 27.75 8.28
CA PRO A 328 6.76 28.68 7.39
C PRO A 328 6.90 28.10 5.98
N PRO A 329 7.12 28.95 4.94
CA PRO A 329 7.15 28.50 3.53
C PRO A 329 8.11 27.35 3.26
N GLU A 330 9.30 27.36 3.87
CA GLU A 330 10.32 26.32 3.73
C GLU A 330 9.96 24.97 4.38
N GLY A 331 8.97 24.96 5.26
CA GLY A 331 8.41 23.75 5.88
C GLY A 331 7.15 23.23 5.18
N ARG A 332 6.72 23.86 4.09
CA ARG A 332 5.52 23.47 3.33
C ARG A 332 5.89 22.91 1.97
N VAL A 333 5.10 21.95 1.51
CA VAL A 333 5.22 21.46 0.14
C VAL A 333 4.85 22.56 -0.85
N PRO A 334 5.66 22.82 -1.91
CA PRO A 334 5.34 23.79 -2.96
C PRO A 334 3.97 23.50 -3.59
N ARG A 335 3.17 24.56 -3.80
CA ARG A 335 1.75 24.43 -4.15
C ARG A 335 1.27 25.57 -5.04
N ILE A 336 0.38 25.23 -5.99
CA ILE A 336 -0.46 26.19 -6.69
C ILE A 336 -1.93 25.77 -6.62
N VAL A 337 -2.84 26.73 -6.80
CA VAL A 337 -4.27 26.45 -7.02
C VAL A 337 -4.65 26.97 -8.38
N THR A 338 -5.23 26.11 -9.23
CA THR A 338 -5.59 26.48 -10.58
C THR A 338 -6.65 25.58 -11.19
N ARG A 339 -7.39 26.12 -12.17
CA ARG A 339 -8.20 25.39 -13.15
C ARG A 339 -7.56 25.35 -14.54
N ASP A 340 -6.44 26.06 -14.72
CA ASP A 340 -5.74 26.19 -16.01
C ASP A 340 -4.76 25.01 -16.18
N ALA A 341 -5.02 24.20 -17.21
CA ALA A 341 -4.21 23.03 -17.53
C ALA A 341 -2.77 23.40 -17.97
N LEU A 342 -2.57 24.55 -18.61
CA LEU A 342 -1.24 25.00 -19.02
C LEU A 342 -0.41 25.41 -17.80
N LEU A 343 -1.02 26.09 -16.83
CA LEU A 343 -0.35 26.47 -15.60
C LEU A 343 -0.02 25.22 -14.75
N ALA A 344 -0.97 24.29 -14.63
CA ALA A 344 -0.74 23.02 -13.94
C ALA A 344 0.37 22.19 -14.64
N GLY A 345 0.39 22.18 -15.98
CA GLY A 345 1.43 21.52 -16.78
C GLY A 345 2.82 22.09 -16.53
N ARG A 346 2.95 23.41 -16.55
CA ARG A 346 4.24 24.09 -16.23
C ARG A 346 4.70 23.75 -14.80
N PHE A 347 3.78 23.75 -13.86
CA PHE A 347 4.10 23.41 -12.47
C PHE A 347 4.51 21.94 -12.32
N PHE A 348 3.91 21.03 -13.14
CA PHE A 348 4.34 19.64 -13.22
C PHE A 348 5.77 19.49 -13.74
N GLU A 349 6.09 20.20 -14.83
CA GLU A 349 7.46 20.19 -15.39
C GLU A 349 8.48 20.76 -14.40
N GLN A 350 8.13 21.81 -13.65
CA GLN A 350 8.97 22.36 -12.59
C GLN A 350 9.22 21.33 -11.49
N ALA A 351 8.20 20.58 -11.07
CA ALA A 351 8.33 19.52 -10.06
C ALA A 351 9.30 18.40 -10.53
N ILE A 352 9.18 18.00 -11.82
CA ILE A 352 10.06 16.99 -12.40
C ILE A 352 11.50 17.52 -12.53
N ALA A 353 11.68 18.76 -13.01
CA ALA A 353 12.99 19.40 -13.12
C ALA A 353 13.68 19.57 -11.76
N ALA A 354 12.90 19.77 -10.69
CA ALA A 354 13.37 19.81 -9.31
C ALA A 354 13.62 18.41 -8.70
N GLY A 355 13.50 17.33 -9.48
CA GLY A 355 13.79 15.96 -9.04
C GLY A 355 12.66 15.27 -8.28
N HIS A 356 11.44 15.84 -8.22
CA HIS A 356 10.30 15.23 -7.54
C HIS A 356 9.52 14.24 -8.42
N GLU A 357 8.69 13.38 -7.81
CA GLU A 357 7.96 12.31 -8.51
C GLU A 357 6.84 12.80 -9.45
N GLY A 358 6.43 14.06 -9.38
CA GLY A 358 5.30 14.63 -10.08
C GLY A 358 4.44 15.51 -9.18
N LEU A 359 3.10 15.44 -9.31
CA LEU A 359 2.18 16.25 -8.53
C LEU A 359 1.14 15.40 -7.77
N MET A 360 0.68 15.98 -6.67
CA MET A 360 -0.56 15.62 -5.99
C MET A 360 -1.61 16.69 -6.31
N ALA A 361 -2.70 16.32 -6.98
CA ALA A 361 -3.85 17.16 -7.17
C ALA A 361 -4.89 16.88 -6.09
N LYS A 362 -5.36 17.92 -5.40
CA LYS A 362 -6.29 17.84 -4.27
C LYS A 362 -7.54 18.67 -4.53
N ALA A 363 -8.71 18.08 -4.34
CA ALA A 363 -9.98 18.79 -4.38
C ALA A 363 -10.10 19.79 -3.23
N LEU A 364 -10.45 21.04 -3.52
CA LEU A 364 -10.44 22.16 -2.58
C LEU A 364 -11.46 22.01 -1.44
N GLY A 365 -12.66 21.49 -1.77
CA GLY A 365 -13.76 21.34 -0.82
C GLY A 365 -13.75 20.04 -0.01
N THR A 366 -12.71 19.21 -0.13
CA THR A 366 -12.74 17.85 0.44
C THR A 366 -12.28 17.81 1.90
N ARG A 367 -13.01 17.03 2.71
CA ARG A 367 -12.59 16.64 4.06
C ARG A 367 -11.37 15.71 4.00
N TYR A 368 -10.74 15.51 5.14
CA TYR A 368 -9.69 14.50 5.26
C TYR A 368 -10.32 13.11 5.50
N ASP A 369 -10.37 12.28 4.48
CA ASP A 369 -10.92 10.93 4.53
C ASP A 369 -9.80 9.91 4.79
N ALA A 370 -9.43 9.74 6.05
CA ALA A 370 -8.35 8.86 6.44
C ALA A 370 -8.65 7.38 6.09
N GLY A 371 -7.63 6.65 5.67
CA GLY A 371 -7.73 5.26 5.22
C GLY A 371 -8.43 5.10 3.86
N ALA A 372 -9.16 6.11 3.39
CA ALA A 372 -9.89 6.03 2.12
C ALA A 372 -8.99 6.35 0.92
N ARG A 373 -9.20 5.59 -0.15
CA ARG A 373 -8.65 5.90 -1.49
C ARG A 373 -9.77 6.45 -2.34
N GLY A 374 -10.10 7.71 -2.13
CA GLY A 374 -11.10 8.44 -2.91
C GLY A 374 -10.50 9.19 -4.10
N ALA A 375 -11.38 9.70 -4.98
CA ALA A 375 -10.99 10.55 -6.10
C ALA A 375 -10.63 11.99 -5.68
N ALA A 376 -10.73 12.33 -4.40
CA ALA A 376 -10.45 13.66 -3.88
C ALA A 376 -8.95 14.04 -3.89
N TRP A 377 -8.08 13.05 -3.84
CA TRP A 377 -6.64 13.18 -4.04
C TRP A 377 -6.21 12.33 -5.23
N LEU A 378 -5.54 12.97 -6.19
CA LEU A 378 -5.02 12.32 -7.38
C LEU A 378 -3.51 12.51 -7.45
N LYS A 379 -2.78 11.46 -7.81
CA LYS A 379 -1.34 11.55 -8.07
C LYS A 379 -1.10 11.53 -9.58
N VAL A 380 -0.42 12.53 -10.06
CA VAL A 380 0.03 12.67 -11.44
C VAL A 380 1.55 12.44 -11.46
N LYS A 381 1.98 11.44 -12.22
CA LYS A 381 3.40 11.10 -12.37
C LYS A 381 3.76 11.08 -13.85
N PRO A 382 5.02 11.38 -14.22
CA PRO A 382 5.46 11.16 -15.59
C PRO A 382 5.30 9.68 -15.93
N ALA A 383 4.78 9.40 -17.11
CA ALA A 383 4.80 8.07 -17.69
C ALA A 383 5.96 7.99 -18.68
N HIS A 384 7.01 7.26 -18.34
CA HIS A 384 8.02 6.86 -19.30
C HIS A 384 7.51 5.62 -20.03
N THR A 385 7.77 5.53 -21.32
CA THR A 385 7.49 4.33 -22.10
C THR A 385 8.75 3.83 -22.77
N LEU A 386 8.86 2.52 -22.87
CA LEU A 386 9.91 1.82 -23.62
C LEU A 386 9.26 0.74 -24.47
N ASP A 387 9.77 0.55 -25.66
CA ASP A 387 9.46 -0.58 -26.49
C ASP A 387 10.43 -1.73 -26.16
N LEU A 388 9.94 -2.75 -25.49
CA LEU A 388 10.73 -3.86 -24.98
C LEU A 388 10.30 -5.18 -25.63
N VAL A 389 11.21 -6.16 -25.67
CA VAL A 389 10.95 -7.47 -26.24
C VAL A 389 10.47 -8.43 -25.16
N VAL A 390 9.50 -9.27 -25.47
CA VAL A 390 9.06 -10.36 -24.60
C VAL A 390 10.03 -11.54 -24.75
N LEU A 391 10.70 -11.90 -23.66
CA LEU A 391 11.68 -13.01 -23.61
C LEU A 391 11.07 -14.31 -23.08
N ALA A 392 10.10 -14.20 -22.19
CA ALA A 392 9.40 -15.33 -21.59
C ALA A 392 8.08 -14.85 -20.97
N ALA A 393 7.23 -15.80 -20.59
CA ALA A 393 6.04 -15.51 -19.82
C ALA A 393 5.72 -16.63 -18.83
N GLU A 394 5.27 -16.27 -17.62
CA GLU A 394 4.86 -17.23 -16.59
C GLU A 394 3.36 -17.47 -16.63
N TRP A 395 2.96 -18.68 -16.25
CA TRP A 395 1.56 -19.03 -16.07
C TRP A 395 0.93 -18.26 -14.91
N GLY A 396 -0.25 -17.75 -15.17
CA GLY A 396 -1.01 -16.99 -14.18
C GLY A 396 -1.64 -17.86 -13.09
N HIS A 397 -1.88 -17.25 -11.93
CA HIS A 397 -2.56 -17.85 -10.80
C HIS A 397 -3.96 -17.25 -10.59
N GLY A 398 -4.80 -17.96 -9.86
CA GLY A 398 -6.16 -17.47 -9.53
C GLY A 398 -7.01 -17.25 -10.79
N ARG A 399 -7.55 -16.05 -10.98
CA ARG A 399 -8.39 -15.68 -12.15
C ARG A 399 -7.65 -15.82 -13.49
N ARG A 400 -6.31 -15.75 -13.49
CA ARG A 400 -5.47 -15.86 -14.69
C ARG A 400 -4.94 -17.26 -14.95
N ARG A 401 -5.42 -18.27 -14.22
CA ARG A 401 -5.00 -19.68 -14.41
C ARG A 401 -5.27 -20.10 -15.86
N GLY A 402 -4.27 -20.77 -16.47
CA GLY A 402 -4.32 -21.18 -17.87
C GLY A 402 -4.04 -20.04 -18.88
N ARG A 403 -3.54 -18.89 -18.40
CA ARG A 403 -3.08 -17.78 -19.24
C ARG A 403 -1.63 -17.44 -18.92
N LEU A 404 -0.84 -17.11 -19.93
CA LEU A 404 0.50 -16.54 -19.77
C LEU A 404 0.35 -15.05 -19.40
N SER A 405 0.62 -14.67 -18.17
CA SER A 405 0.22 -13.38 -17.62
C SER A 405 1.32 -12.55 -16.98
N ASN A 406 2.52 -13.10 -16.80
CA ASN A 406 3.67 -12.37 -16.25
C ASN A 406 4.81 -12.38 -17.26
N LEU A 407 4.95 -11.28 -18.01
CA LEU A 407 5.92 -11.15 -19.09
C LEU A 407 7.30 -10.83 -18.54
N HIS A 408 8.32 -11.53 -19.04
CA HIS A 408 9.72 -11.17 -18.87
C HIS A 408 10.11 -10.17 -19.98
N LEU A 409 10.59 -9.01 -19.58
CA LEU A 409 10.87 -7.88 -20.47
C LEU A 409 12.37 -7.73 -20.71
N GLY A 410 12.77 -7.61 -21.94
CA GLY A 410 14.15 -7.42 -22.36
C GLY A 410 14.36 -6.16 -23.17
N ALA A 411 15.45 -5.42 -22.87
CA ALA A 411 15.97 -4.38 -23.73
C ALA A 411 17.03 -4.96 -24.67
N ARG A 412 17.19 -4.37 -25.83
CA ARG A 412 18.22 -4.77 -26.81
C ARG A 412 19.62 -4.41 -26.26
N ASP A 413 20.54 -5.33 -26.40
CA ASP A 413 21.94 -5.12 -26.11
C ASP A 413 22.73 -5.01 -27.44
N PRO A 414 23.15 -3.80 -27.83
CA PRO A 414 23.89 -3.61 -29.07
C PRO A 414 25.25 -4.30 -29.10
N ASP A 415 25.88 -4.50 -27.93
CA ASP A 415 27.23 -5.06 -27.83
C ASP A 415 27.24 -6.58 -28.04
N THR A 416 26.21 -7.28 -27.56
CA THR A 416 26.09 -8.73 -27.72
C THR A 416 25.16 -9.12 -28.87
N GLY A 417 24.38 -8.19 -29.42
CA GLY A 417 23.34 -8.44 -30.42
C GLY A 417 22.10 -9.17 -29.84
N GLY A 418 22.07 -9.40 -28.54
CA GLY A 418 21.01 -10.07 -27.81
C GLY A 418 20.08 -9.14 -27.05
N PHE A 419 19.41 -9.70 -26.04
CA PHE A 419 18.50 -8.95 -25.17
C PHE A 419 18.85 -9.17 -23.70
N VAL A 420 18.80 -8.09 -22.91
CA VAL A 420 19.07 -8.10 -21.47
C VAL A 420 17.78 -7.95 -20.71
N MET A 421 17.50 -8.89 -19.83
CA MET A 421 16.29 -8.87 -18.99
C MET A 421 16.33 -7.74 -17.97
N LEU A 422 15.22 -6.95 -17.91
CA LEU A 422 15.04 -5.80 -17.02
C LEU A 422 13.99 -6.03 -15.94
N GLY A 423 13.27 -7.13 -15.99
CA GLY A 423 12.21 -7.40 -15.03
C GLY A 423 10.99 -8.11 -15.61
N LYS A 424 9.95 -8.15 -14.78
CA LYS A 424 8.69 -8.82 -15.11
C LYS A 424 7.50 -7.87 -14.93
N THR A 425 6.45 -8.08 -15.72
CA THR A 425 5.19 -7.38 -15.50
C THR A 425 3.97 -8.26 -15.77
N PHE A 426 2.96 -8.11 -14.89
CA PHE A 426 1.64 -8.74 -15.05
C PHE A 426 0.52 -7.69 -15.09
N LYS A 427 0.85 -6.41 -15.25
CA LYS A 427 -0.10 -5.28 -15.22
C LYS A 427 -0.38 -4.76 -16.62
N GLY A 428 -1.55 -4.09 -16.78
CA GLY A 428 -1.96 -3.46 -18.03
C GLY A 428 -2.59 -4.40 -19.05
N MET A 429 -3.01 -5.62 -18.65
CA MET A 429 -3.56 -6.63 -19.55
C MET A 429 -5.04 -6.89 -19.28
N THR A 430 -5.88 -6.71 -20.29
CA THR A 430 -7.29 -7.14 -20.28
C THR A 430 -7.39 -8.66 -20.45
N ASP A 431 -8.55 -9.24 -20.17
CA ASP A 431 -8.77 -10.69 -20.35
C ASP A 431 -8.67 -11.10 -21.83
N GLU A 432 -9.08 -10.24 -22.77
CA GLU A 432 -8.94 -10.44 -24.21
C GLU A 432 -7.46 -10.42 -24.63
N LEU A 433 -6.69 -9.43 -24.12
CA LEU A 433 -5.26 -9.37 -24.40
C LEU A 433 -4.52 -10.57 -23.82
N LEU A 434 -4.90 -11.05 -22.64
CA LEU A 434 -4.34 -12.27 -22.03
C LEU A 434 -4.64 -13.53 -22.86
N ALA A 435 -5.83 -13.62 -23.47
CA ALA A 435 -6.17 -14.74 -24.35
C ALA A 435 -5.32 -14.71 -25.64
N TRP A 436 -5.27 -13.57 -26.28
CA TRP A 436 -4.49 -13.36 -27.51
C TRP A 436 -2.99 -13.62 -27.28
N GLN A 437 -2.40 -12.99 -26.25
CA GLN A 437 -0.97 -13.14 -25.97
C GLN A 437 -0.60 -14.58 -25.61
N THR A 438 -1.46 -15.31 -24.88
CA THR A 438 -1.21 -16.72 -24.54
C THR A 438 -1.06 -17.55 -25.79
N THR A 439 -1.99 -17.41 -26.76
CA THR A 439 -1.92 -18.12 -28.03
C THR A 439 -0.65 -17.75 -28.82
N ARG A 440 -0.33 -16.45 -28.86
CA ARG A 440 0.81 -15.96 -29.64
C ARG A 440 2.14 -16.35 -29.01
N LEU A 441 2.27 -16.29 -27.68
CA LEU A 441 3.51 -16.70 -26.99
C LEU A 441 3.75 -18.21 -27.08
N LEU A 442 2.71 -19.02 -26.99
CA LEU A 442 2.84 -20.49 -27.23
C LEU A 442 3.30 -20.82 -28.66
N ALA A 443 2.88 -20.06 -29.67
CA ALA A 443 3.36 -20.22 -31.04
C ALA A 443 4.85 -19.86 -31.22
N LEU A 444 5.39 -19.03 -30.31
CA LEU A 444 6.80 -18.61 -30.30
C LEU A 444 7.66 -19.41 -29.32
N GLU A 445 7.06 -20.34 -28.59
CA GLU A 445 7.78 -21.16 -27.61
C GLU A 445 8.97 -21.88 -28.22
N HIS A 446 10.10 -21.84 -27.52
CA HIS A 446 11.27 -22.65 -27.83
C HIS A 446 11.76 -23.49 -26.65
N ALA A 447 11.36 -23.15 -25.43
CA ALA A 447 11.62 -23.93 -24.23
C ALA A 447 10.56 -23.61 -23.15
N ARG A 448 10.40 -24.49 -22.16
CA ARG A 448 9.56 -24.23 -20.97
C ARG A 448 10.10 -24.97 -19.76
N ASP A 449 9.76 -24.45 -18.59
CA ASP A 449 9.83 -25.16 -17.33
C ASP A 449 8.43 -25.28 -16.71
N ASP A 450 8.30 -25.72 -15.44
CA ASP A 450 7.02 -25.93 -14.76
C ASP A 450 6.17 -24.64 -14.65
N HIS A 451 6.78 -23.47 -14.73
CA HIS A 451 6.13 -22.19 -14.47
C HIS A 451 6.26 -21.20 -15.62
N THR A 452 7.28 -21.32 -16.47
CA THR A 452 7.68 -20.32 -17.45
C THR A 452 7.74 -20.92 -18.84
N VAL A 453 7.20 -20.19 -19.82
CA VAL A 453 7.35 -20.47 -21.26
C VAL A 453 8.35 -19.46 -21.82
N TYR A 454 9.49 -19.93 -22.31
CA TYR A 454 10.52 -19.14 -22.98
C TYR A 454 10.19 -19.04 -24.47
N VAL A 455 10.23 -17.82 -24.99
CA VAL A 455 9.80 -17.55 -26.37
C VAL A 455 10.91 -16.97 -27.22
N ARG A 456 10.87 -17.20 -28.52
CA ARG A 456 11.70 -16.47 -29.45
C ARG A 456 11.42 -14.99 -29.33
N PRO A 457 12.44 -14.13 -29.22
CA PRO A 457 12.29 -12.71 -28.95
C PRO A 457 11.82 -11.93 -30.19
N GLU A 458 10.57 -12.13 -30.58
CA GLU A 458 9.95 -11.53 -31.78
C GLU A 458 8.90 -10.46 -31.45
N LEU A 459 8.24 -10.58 -30.26
CA LEU A 459 7.16 -9.68 -29.90
C LEU A 459 7.70 -8.46 -29.15
N VAL A 460 7.42 -7.27 -29.70
CA VAL A 460 7.69 -5.99 -29.05
C VAL A 460 6.44 -5.52 -28.33
N VAL A 461 6.63 -4.99 -27.12
CA VAL A 461 5.57 -4.46 -26.27
C VAL A 461 5.97 -3.09 -25.73
N GLU A 462 5.06 -2.11 -25.88
CA GLU A 462 5.19 -0.80 -25.25
C GLU A 462 4.86 -0.94 -23.77
N VAL A 463 5.81 -0.59 -22.92
CA VAL A 463 5.73 -0.70 -21.46
C VAL A 463 5.84 0.68 -20.84
N ALA A 464 4.80 1.09 -20.13
CA ALA A 464 4.87 2.29 -19.29
C ALA A 464 5.43 1.91 -17.91
N PHE A 465 6.28 2.77 -17.37
CA PHE A 465 6.88 2.59 -16.04
C PHE A 465 7.09 3.96 -15.37
N ASN A 466 7.31 3.93 -14.07
CA ASN A 466 7.46 5.17 -13.31
C ASN A 466 8.93 5.58 -13.10
N ASP A 467 9.84 4.60 -13.06
CA ASP A 467 11.23 4.83 -12.73
C ASP A 467 12.10 3.61 -13.06
N VAL A 468 13.41 3.81 -13.13
CA VAL A 468 14.43 2.77 -13.23
C VAL A 468 15.18 2.72 -11.91
N GLN A 469 15.29 1.54 -11.31
CA GLN A 469 16.02 1.34 -10.06
C GLN A 469 17.14 0.32 -10.22
N ALA A 470 18.24 0.48 -9.49
CA ALA A 470 19.28 -0.53 -9.41
C ALA A 470 18.71 -1.85 -8.86
N SER A 471 19.03 -2.96 -9.49
CA SER A 471 18.57 -4.29 -9.10
C SER A 471 19.62 -5.36 -9.36
N PRO A 472 20.12 -6.04 -8.33
CA PRO A 472 21.02 -7.17 -8.50
C PRO A 472 20.31 -8.44 -8.99
N GLN A 473 18.98 -8.42 -9.06
CA GLN A 473 18.17 -9.58 -9.41
C GLN A 473 18.18 -9.85 -10.93
N TYR A 474 18.36 -8.81 -11.75
CA TYR A 474 18.28 -8.92 -13.20
C TYR A 474 19.62 -8.67 -13.85
N PRO A 475 19.96 -9.39 -14.96
CA PRO A 475 21.23 -9.25 -15.65
C PRO A 475 21.55 -7.83 -16.12
N GLY A 476 20.53 -7.02 -16.41
CA GLY A 476 20.69 -5.61 -16.79
C GLY A 476 21.14 -4.68 -15.63
N GLY A 477 21.28 -5.19 -14.41
CA GLY A 477 21.64 -4.39 -13.23
C GLY A 477 20.55 -3.43 -12.76
N VAL A 478 19.43 -3.35 -13.47
CA VAL A 478 18.31 -2.43 -13.21
C VAL A 478 16.95 -3.15 -13.34
N ALA A 479 15.92 -2.53 -12.75
CA ALA A 479 14.54 -2.97 -12.86
C ALA A 479 13.61 -1.78 -13.10
N LEU A 480 12.56 -1.98 -13.87
CA LEU A 480 11.51 -0.99 -14.11
C LEU A 480 10.51 -0.98 -12.95
N ARG A 481 10.35 0.16 -12.28
CA ARG A 481 9.36 0.32 -11.20
C ARG A 481 7.94 0.46 -11.77
N PHE A 482 7.03 -0.38 -11.29
CA PHE A 482 5.62 -0.37 -11.66
C PHE A 482 5.36 -0.53 -13.16
N ALA A 483 6.20 -1.31 -13.84
CA ALA A 483 6.03 -1.63 -15.24
C ALA A 483 4.61 -2.16 -15.55
N ARG A 484 4.00 -1.64 -16.60
CA ARG A 484 2.69 -2.08 -17.10
C ARG A 484 2.69 -2.10 -18.63
N VAL A 485 2.08 -3.09 -19.21
CA VAL A 485 1.87 -3.17 -20.66
C VAL A 485 0.88 -2.08 -21.07
N VAL A 486 1.23 -1.30 -22.08
CA VAL A 486 0.35 -0.33 -22.74
C VAL A 486 -0.31 -1.00 -23.93
N ARG A 487 0.50 -1.58 -24.82
CA ARG A 487 0.04 -2.31 -26.02
C ARG A 487 1.18 -3.14 -26.59
N TYR A 488 0.85 -4.12 -27.42
CA TYR A 488 1.81 -4.74 -28.30
C TYR A 488 2.11 -3.85 -29.51
N ARG A 489 3.32 -3.96 -30.03
CA ARG A 489 3.84 -3.17 -31.17
C ARG A 489 4.06 -4.08 -32.38
N PRO A 490 2.98 -4.52 -33.08
CA PRO A 490 3.11 -5.36 -34.28
C PRO A 490 3.78 -4.61 -35.46
N ASP A 491 3.88 -3.30 -35.36
CA ASP A 491 4.55 -2.38 -36.27
C ASP A 491 6.08 -2.36 -36.09
N LYS A 492 6.61 -2.97 -35.00
CA LYS A 492 8.05 -2.98 -34.70
C LYS A 492 8.61 -4.40 -34.67
N ARG A 493 9.83 -4.53 -35.14
CA ARG A 493 10.63 -5.74 -35.02
C ARG A 493 11.46 -5.70 -33.74
N ALA A 494 11.92 -6.85 -33.27
CA ALA A 494 12.71 -6.96 -32.05
C ALA A 494 14.04 -6.16 -32.10
N ASP A 495 14.65 -6.03 -33.27
CA ASP A 495 15.85 -5.22 -33.49
C ASP A 495 15.61 -3.69 -33.48
N GLU A 496 14.34 -3.25 -33.44
CA GLU A 496 13.91 -1.86 -33.28
C GLU A 496 13.51 -1.52 -31.84
N ALA A 497 13.59 -2.49 -30.92
CA ALA A 497 13.32 -2.27 -29.49
C ALA A 497 14.35 -1.35 -28.86
N ASP A 498 13.96 -0.71 -27.77
CA ASP A 498 14.82 0.18 -26.99
C ASP A 498 16.04 -0.57 -26.42
N THR A 499 17.19 0.12 -26.38
CA THR A 499 18.44 -0.47 -25.91
C THR A 499 18.59 -0.35 -24.39
N ILE A 500 19.43 -1.22 -23.81
CA ILE A 500 19.81 -1.12 -22.39
C ILE A 500 20.41 0.27 -22.07
N ALA A 501 21.17 0.87 -23.01
CA ALA A 501 21.70 2.21 -22.86
C ALA A 501 20.59 3.28 -22.78
N THR A 502 19.48 3.12 -23.52
CA THR A 502 18.30 3.99 -23.42
C THR A 502 17.65 3.88 -22.05
N VAL A 503 17.49 2.65 -21.53
CA VAL A 503 16.93 2.39 -20.20
C VAL A 503 17.77 3.06 -19.12
N LEU A 504 19.10 2.88 -19.17
CA LEU A 504 20.03 3.46 -18.20
C LEU A 504 20.01 4.99 -18.22
N ARG A 505 19.94 5.63 -19.39
CA ARG A 505 19.80 7.09 -19.49
C ARG A 505 18.51 7.60 -18.85
N THR A 506 17.42 6.87 -18.98
CA THR A 506 16.14 7.24 -18.36
C THR A 506 16.23 7.18 -16.83
N GLY A 507 17.03 6.26 -16.27
CA GLY A 507 17.31 6.17 -14.83
C GLY A 507 18.29 7.22 -14.32
N HIS A 508 19.37 7.51 -15.09
CA HIS A 508 20.43 8.45 -14.70
C HIS A 508 20.05 9.93 -14.86
N ALA A 509 18.95 10.25 -15.55
CA ALA A 509 18.44 11.61 -15.62
C ALA A 509 18.03 12.18 -14.24
N ARG A 510 18.04 11.34 -13.18
CA ARG A 510 17.81 11.74 -11.79
C ARG A 510 19.05 11.68 -10.90
N ASP A 511 20.15 11.09 -11.38
CA ASP A 511 21.41 10.99 -10.63
C ASP A 511 22.45 12.05 -11.12
N ALA A 512 22.09 12.85 -12.11
CA ALA A 512 22.85 13.98 -12.65
C ALA A 512 22.19 15.31 -12.26
#